data_aa0b583dded06692627ad757b4871964
#
_entry.id   aa0b583dded06692627ad757b4871964
#
_cell.length_a   1.000
_cell.length_b   1.000
_cell.length_c   1.000
_cell.angle_alpha   90.00
_cell.angle_beta   90.00
_cell.angle_gamma   90.00
#
_symmetry.space_group_name_H-M   'P 1'
#
loop_
_entity.id
_entity.type
_entity.pdbx_description
1 polymer ?
#
loop_
_entity_poly.entity_id
_entity_poly.type
_entity_poly.pdbx_seq_one_letter_code
_entity_poly.pdbx_strand_id
1 'polypeptide(L)'
;PSPALPVPGRPALRPTLATARPPSTAMRWLPKKSVAPVISDLAAGRRPLTHAALDELPPTPALAHLRQTLVAVGALPERDEELVRLEQFLTSFLASQPDRDRRKILHRYTIWHLVRRLRSRNNARPTSRQQSLRIRNHARAAGAFLDWLHTHNLTLDTCRQANPDPWLTDDSVTYPSETANFI
;
A
#
# COMPACT_ATOMS: atom_id res chain seq x y z
N PRO A 1 39.73 23.18 23.37
CA PRO A 1 38.66 23.64 22.52
C PRO A 1 38.57 22.70 21.31
N SER A 2 37.55 21.81 21.34
CA SER A 2 37.29 20.90 20.25
C SER A 2 36.52 21.63 19.13
N PRO A 3 36.91 21.47 17.86
CA PRO A 3 36.13 22.04 16.76
C PRO A 3 34.81 21.30 16.62
N ALA A 4 33.71 22.06 16.59
CA ALA A 4 32.38 21.57 16.31
C ALA A 4 32.33 20.96 14.90
N LEU A 5 31.84 19.70 14.78
CA LEU A 5 31.56 19.04 13.51
C LEU A 5 30.48 19.83 12.77
N PRO A 6 30.62 20.07 11.45
CA PRO A 6 29.59 20.73 10.68
C PRO A 6 28.34 19.82 10.60
N VAL A 7 27.20 20.36 10.99
CA VAL A 7 25.88 19.74 10.78
C VAL A 7 25.72 19.57 9.28
N PRO A 8 25.36 18.35 8.76
CA PRO A 8 25.16 18.16 7.35
C PRO A 8 24.01 19.06 6.87
N GLY A 9 24.38 19.99 5.97
CA GLY A 9 23.50 21.03 5.46
C GLY A 9 22.25 20.40 4.81
N ARG A 10 21.07 20.89 5.20
CA ARG A 10 19.80 20.60 4.55
C ARG A 10 19.93 20.90 3.05
N PRO A 11 19.69 19.94 2.15
CA PRO A 11 19.67 20.25 0.73
C PRO A 11 18.57 21.27 0.46
N ALA A 12 18.93 22.37 -0.18
CA ALA A 12 17.98 23.39 -0.56
C ALA A 12 16.98 22.81 -1.58
N LEU A 13 15.78 22.49 -1.12
CA LEU A 13 14.75 21.79 -1.91
C LEU A 13 14.37 22.53 -3.21
N ARG A 14 14.38 23.84 -3.21
CA ARG A 14 14.01 24.63 -4.39
C ARG A 14 14.94 24.45 -5.60
N PRO A 15 16.27 24.61 -5.47
CA PRO A 15 17.16 24.39 -6.61
C PRO A 15 17.18 22.91 -7.05
N THR A 16 17.03 21.94 -6.10
CA THR A 16 17.06 20.53 -6.40
C THR A 16 15.82 20.08 -7.21
N LEU A 17 14.64 20.63 -6.89
CA LEU A 17 13.41 20.34 -7.64
C LEU A 17 13.42 20.97 -9.04
N ALA A 18 14.12 22.08 -9.23
CA ALA A 18 14.24 22.75 -10.54
C ALA A 18 15.17 22.01 -11.51
N THR A 19 16.15 21.25 -11.00
CA THR A 19 17.13 20.51 -11.82
C THR A 19 16.66 19.11 -12.23
N ALA A 20 15.64 18.57 -11.56
CA ALA A 20 15.19 17.19 -11.77
C ALA A 20 14.40 16.94 -13.07
N ARG A 21 13.95 18.00 -13.77
CA ARG A 21 13.19 17.92 -15.04
C ARG A 21 13.37 19.20 -15.84
N PRO A 22 13.08 19.17 -17.19
CA PRO A 22 13.06 20.40 -17.97
C PRO A 22 12.23 21.47 -17.28
N PRO A 23 12.71 22.70 -17.21
CA PRO A 23 12.10 23.82 -16.44
C PRO A 23 10.61 24.01 -16.69
N SER A 24 10.15 23.74 -17.91
CA SER A 24 8.75 23.84 -18.33
C SER A 24 7.80 22.88 -17.63
N THR A 25 8.27 21.70 -17.23
CA THR A 25 7.44 20.68 -16.54
C THR A 25 7.38 20.95 -15.04
N ALA A 26 8.48 21.37 -14.41
CA ALA A 26 8.51 21.73 -12.99
C ALA A 26 7.64 22.96 -12.68
N MET A 27 7.66 23.98 -13.54
CA MET A 27 6.87 25.20 -13.37
C MET A 27 5.35 25.02 -13.54
N ARG A 28 4.93 23.95 -14.21
CA ARG A 28 3.51 23.74 -14.56
C ARG A 28 2.69 23.07 -13.45
N TRP A 29 3.32 22.31 -12.53
CA TRP A 29 2.61 21.63 -11.44
C TRP A 29 2.91 22.22 -10.05
N LEU A 30 4.04 22.90 -9.86
CA LEU A 30 4.37 23.63 -8.63
C LEU A 30 3.26 24.56 -8.12
N PRO A 31 2.53 25.30 -9.00
CA PRO A 31 1.46 26.20 -8.56
C PRO A 31 0.10 25.51 -8.35
N LYS A 32 -0.03 24.18 -8.45
CA LYS A 32 -1.30 23.54 -8.12
C LYS A 32 -1.64 23.77 -6.64
N LYS A 33 -2.79 24.38 -6.39
CA LYS A 33 -3.28 24.79 -5.06
C LYS A 33 -3.16 23.68 -3.99
N SER A 34 -3.23 22.41 -4.40
CA SER A 34 -3.14 21.25 -3.50
C SER A 34 -1.71 20.88 -3.06
N VAL A 35 -0.67 21.32 -3.76
CA VAL A 35 0.73 20.92 -3.50
C VAL A 35 1.58 22.08 -2.98
N ALA A 36 1.24 23.32 -3.37
CA ALA A 36 1.98 24.51 -2.95
C ALA A 36 2.13 24.66 -1.41
N PRO A 37 1.08 24.44 -0.60
CA PRO A 37 1.21 24.44 0.86
C PRO A 37 2.17 23.39 1.37
N VAL A 38 2.11 22.17 0.83
CA VAL A 38 2.99 21.05 1.24
C VAL A 38 4.44 21.37 0.94
N ILE A 39 4.74 21.93 -0.24
CA ILE A 39 6.10 22.34 -0.60
C ILE A 39 6.58 23.48 0.32
N SER A 40 5.71 24.43 0.64
CA SER A 40 6.03 25.51 1.58
C SER A 40 6.36 24.97 2.97
N ASP A 41 5.59 24.01 3.47
CA ASP A 41 5.81 23.38 4.79
C ASP A 41 7.11 22.56 4.83
N LEU A 42 7.39 21.81 3.77
CA LEU A 42 8.65 21.08 3.62
C LEU A 42 9.85 22.04 3.57
N ALA A 43 9.75 23.13 2.77
CA ALA A 43 10.82 24.10 2.62
C ALA A 43 11.09 24.91 3.90
N ALA A 44 10.04 25.22 4.66
CA ALA A 44 10.13 25.90 5.94
C ALA A 44 10.52 24.98 7.12
N GLY A 45 10.64 23.68 6.88
CA GLY A 45 10.92 22.68 7.92
C GLY A 45 9.76 22.44 8.91
N ARG A 46 8.57 22.95 8.63
CA ARG A 46 7.36 22.70 9.42
C ARG A 46 6.86 21.25 9.29
N ARG A 47 7.18 20.60 8.17
CA ARG A 47 6.92 19.19 7.92
C ARG A 47 8.23 18.45 7.63
N PRO A 48 8.49 17.29 8.27
CA PRO A 48 9.67 16.51 7.96
C PRO A 48 9.60 15.94 6.54
N LEU A 49 10.74 15.90 5.86
CA LEU A 49 10.85 15.34 4.51
C LEU A 49 10.99 13.81 4.61
N THR A 50 9.89 13.14 4.90
CA THR A 50 9.80 11.68 5.02
C THR A 50 8.57 11.16 4.32
N HIS A 51 8.60 9.89 3.90
CA HIS A 51 7.40 9.24 3.35
C HIS A 51 6.23 9.23 4.34
N ALA A 52 6.51 8.97 5.63
CA ALA A 52 5.49 8.96 6.68
C ALA A 52 4.73 10.29 6.77
N ALA A 53 5.45 11.41 6.78
CA ALA A 53 4.84 12.73 6.83
C ALA A 53 3.99 13.06 5.57
N LEU A 54 4.36 12.49 4.41
CA LEU A 54 3.56 12.64 3.19
C LEU A 54 2.37 11.66 3.15
N ASP A 55 2.43 10.54 3.88
CA ASP A 55 1.32 9.57 3.98
C ASP A 55 0.17 10.07 4.86
N GLU A 56 0.42 11.02 5.76
CA GLU A 56 -0.61 11.71 6.55
C GLU A 56 -1.52 12.62 5.72
N LEU A 57 -1.08 12.98 4.51
CA LEU A 57 -1.83 13.86 3.62
C LEU A 57 -2.83 13.06 2.77
N PRO A 58 -3.98 13.67 2.40
CA PRO A 58 -4.91 13.04 1.49
C PRO A 58 -4.24 12.60 0.19
N PRO A 59 -4.49 11.35 -0.27
CA PRO A 59 -3.87 10.82 -1.47
C PRO A 59 -4.41 11.54 -2.71
N THR A 60 -3.57 12.36 -3.34
CA THR A 60 -3.90 13.06 -4.58
C THR A 60 -2.87 12.75 -5.68
N PRO A 61 -3.25 12.82 -6.97
CA PRO A 61 -2.30 12.65 -8.06
C PRO A 61 -1.12 13.65 -7.99
N ALA A 62 -1.38 14.87 -7.51
CA ALA A 62 -0.35 15.88 -7.33
C ALA A 62 0.65 15.53 -6.23
N LEU A 63 0.18 14.98 -5.09
CA LEU A 63 1.05 14.49 -4.01
C LEU A 63 1.88 13.27 -4.46
N ALA A 64 1.26 12.35 -5.20
CA ALA A 64 1.98 11.20 -5.77
C ALA A 64 3.10 11.65 -6.72
N HIS A 65 2.82 12.64 -7.58
CA HIS A 65 3.82 13.21 -8.47
C HIS A 65 4.94 13.95 -7.70
N LEU A 66 4.59 14.75 -6.67
CA LEU A 66 5.58 15.38 -5.78
C LEU A 66 6.50 14.33 -5.18
N ARG A 67 5.96 13.24 -4.64
CA ARG A 67 6.73 12.15 -4.05
C ARG A 67 7.69 11.52 -5.06
N GLN A 68 7.20 11.19 -6.26
CA GLN A 68 8.05 10.66 -7.33
C GLN A 68 9.20 11.61 -7.69
N THR A 69 8.91 12.90 -7.73
CA THR A 69 9.95 13.91 -8.01
C THR A 69 10.98 13.97 -6.88
N LEU A 70 10.55 13.93 -5.61
CA LEU A 70 11.45 13.93 -4.45
C LEU A 70 12.34 12.68 -4.41
N VAL A 71 11.82 11.53 -4.80
CA VAL A 71 12.61 10.29 -4.95
C VAL A 71 13.59 10.43 -6.12
N ALA A 72 13.14 10.93 -7.27
CA ALA A 72 13.98 11.08 -8.46
C ALA A 72 15.18 12.02 -8.26
N VAL A 73 15.06 13.02 -7.36
CA VAL A 73 16.15 13.92 -7.01
C VAL A 73 16.95 13.45 -5.78
N GLY A 74 16.67 12.24 -5.26
CA GLY A 74 17.36 11.69 -4.10
C GLY A 74 17.01 12.34 -2.75
N ALA A 75 15.99 13.20 -2.70
CA ALA A 75 15.53 13.87 -1.48
C ALA A 75 14.70 12.93 -0.58
N LEU A 76 14.09 11.89 -1.16
CA LEU A 76 13.45 10.78 -0.47
C LEU A 76 14.06 9.45 -0.95
N PRO A 77 14.15 8.42 -0.08
CA PRO A 77 14.58 7.10 -0.50
C PRO A 77 13.56 6.45 -1.44
N GLU A 78 14.01 5.51 -2.26
CA GLU A 78 13.08 4.68 -3.05
C GLU A 78 12.19 3.84 -2.13
N ARG A 79 10.92 3.68 -2.52
CA ARG A 79 9.93 2.89 -1.80
C ARG A 79 9.00 2.18 -2.78
N ASP A 80 8.64 0.95 -2.49
CA ASP A 80 7.60 0.23 -3.24
C ASP A 80 6.21 0.76 -2.87
N GLU A 81 5.76 1.78 -3.60
CA GLU A 81 4.48 2.47 -3.39
C GLU A 81 3.27 1.54 -3.54
N GLU A 82 3.33 0.57 -4.46
CA GLU A 82 2.22 -0.38 -4.63
C GLU A 82 2.15 -1.38 -3.47
N LEU A 83 3.29 -1.82 -2.95
CA LEU A 83 3.32 -2.67 -1.76
C LEU A 83 2.76 -1.93 -0.53
N VAL A 84 3.15 -0.67 -0.32
CA VAL A 84 2.64 0.15 0.79
C VAL A 84 1.12 0.33 0.68
N ARG A 85 0.60 0.64 -0.50
CA ARG A 85 -0.86 0.75 -0.72
C ARG A 85 -1.58 -0.58 -0.51
N LEU A 86 -0.96 -1.69 -0.85
CA LEU A 86 -1.49 -3.02 -0.59
C LEU A 86 -1.55 -3.29 0.92
N GLU A 87 -0.50 -2.99 1.65
CA GLU A 87 -0.42 -3.18 3.11
C GLU A 87 -1.43 -2.31 3.86
N GLN A 88 -1.59 -1.05 3.45
CA GLN A 88 -2.63 -0.16 3.98
C GLN A 88 -4.04 -0.71 3.74
N PHE A 89 -4.31 -1.22 2.53
CA PHE A 89 -5.57 -1.87 2.22
C PHE A 89 -5.80 -3.10 3.11
N LEU A 90 -4.81 -3.98 3.26
CA LEU A 90 -4.93 -5.18 4.09
C LEU A 90 -5.13 -4.82 5.57
N THR A 91 -4.46 -3.81 6.08
CA THR A 91 -4.65 -3.32 7.45
C THR A 91 -6.11 -2.87 7.67
N SER A 92 -6.64 -2.05 6.77
CA SER A 92 -8.03 -1.59 6.84
C SER A 92 -9.02 -2.74 6.68
N PHE A 93 -8.77 -3.65 5.74
CA PHE A 93 -9.59 -4.84 5.50
C PHE A 93 -9.63 -5.76 6.73
N LEU A 94 -8.50 -5.99 7.40
CA LEU A 94 -8.43 -6.79 8.61
C LEU A 94 -9.10 -6.10 9.79
N ALA A 95 -8.95 -4.78 9.91
CA ALA A 95 -9.61 -4.00 10.95
C ALA A 95 -11.15 -4.02 10.83
N SER A 96 -11.68 -4.12 9.60
CA SER A 96 -13.14 -4.19 9.36
C SER A 96 -13.75 -5.57 9.65
N GLN A 97 -12.95 -6.58 9.97
CA GLN A 97 -13.49 -7.93 10.23
C GLN A 97 -14.24 -7.98 11.57
N PRO A 98 -15.41 -8.66 11.62
CA PRO A 98 -16.32 -8.59 12.77
C PRO A 98 -15.72 -9.23 14.04
N ASP A 99 -15.04 -10.35 13.91
CA ASP A 99 -14.52 -11.07 15.06
C ASP A 99 -13.00 -11.25 15.05
N ARG A 100 -12.44 -11.61 16.22
CA ARG A 100 -11.00 -11.76 16.43
C ARG A 100 -10.42 -12.99 15.71
N ASP A 101 -11.13 -14.11 15.70
CA ASP A 101 -10.59 -15.35 15.17
C ASP A 101 -10.62 -15.33 13.66
N ARG A 102 -11.69 -14.79 13.06
CA ARG A 102 -11.74 -14.48 11.63
C ARG A 102 -10.59 -13.56 11.21
N ARG A 103 -10.34 -12.49 11.99
CA ARG A 103 -9.22 -11.57 11.73
C ARG A 103 -7.87 -12.29 11.76
N LYS A 104 -7.65 -13.21 12.71
CA LYS A 104 -6.41 -14.01 12.79
C LYS A 104 -6.23 -14.91 11.57
N ILE A 105 -7.29 -15.60 11.14
CA ILE A 105 -7.27 -16.47 9.95
C ILE A 105 -6.89 -15.64 8.71
N LEU A 106 -7.62 -14.54 8.47
CA LEU A 106 -7.35 -13.66 7.32
C LEU A 106 -5.99 -13.00 7.40
N HIS A 107 -5.52 -12.60 8.58
CA HIS A 107 -4.17 -12.05 8.77
C HIS A 107 -3.10 -13.09 8.40
N ARG A 108 -3.24 -14.32 8.90
CA ARG A 108 -2.31 -15.41 8.56
C ARG A 108 -2.27 -15.67 7.06
N TYR A 109 -3.42 -15.73 6.42
CA TYR A 109 -3.50 -15.95 4.98
C TYR A 109 -2.94 -14.76 4.18
N THR A 110 -3.38 -13.54 4.45
CA THR A 110 -3.01 -12.38 3.63
C THR A 110 -1.56 -11.95 3.86
N ILE A 111 -1.14 -11.79 5.11
CA ILE A 111 0.19 -11.27 5.43
C ILE A 111 1.26 -12.37 5.34
N TRP A 112 1.04 -13.50 6.03
CA TRP A 112 2.06 -14.55 6.10
C TRP A 112 2.16 -15.39 4.83
N HIS A 113 1.06 -15.63 4.14
CA HIS A 113 1.09 -16.43 2.91
C HIS A 113 1.22 -15.54 1.68
N LEU A 114 0.27 -14.65 1.41
CA LEU A 114 0.22 -13.92 0.14
C LEU A 114 1.31 -12.83 0.04
N VAL A 115 1.41 -11.92 1.02
CA VAL A 115 2.40 -10.83 0.98
C VAL A 115 3.83 -11.34 1.10
N ARG A 116 4.08 -12.29 2.00
CA ARG A 116 5.40 -12.91 2.12
C ARG A 116 5.83 -13.60 0.83
N ARG A 117 4.94 -14.34 0.19
CA ARG A 117 5.20 -15.00 -1.10
C ARG A 117 5.43 -13.98 -2.22
N LEU A 118 4.68 -12.87 -2.24
CA LEU A 118 4.91 -11.77 -3.16
C LEU A 118 6.33 -11.21 -3.01
N ARG A 119 6.72 -10.84 -1.79
CA ARG A 119 8.06 -10.30 -1.49
C ARG A 119 9.18 -11.26 -1.90
N SER A 120 9.04 -12.55 -1.56
CA SER A 120 10.01 -13.58 -1.93
C SER A 120 10.15 -13.74 -3.46
N ARG A 121 9.04 -13.68 -4.21
CA ARG A 121 9.04 -13.83 -5.67
C ARG A 121 9.57 -12.59 -6.39
N ASN A 122 9.28 -11.42 -5.88
CA ASN A 122 9.70 -10.17 -6.49
C ASN A 122 11.21 -9.94 -6.35
N ASN A 123 11.89 -10.58 -5.38
CA ASN A 123 13.33 -10.47 -5.18
C ASN A 123 13.82 -9.00 -5.25
N ALA A 124 13.27 -8.16 -4.39
CA ALA A 124 13.50 -6.71 -4.32
C ALA A 124 12.99 -5.88 -5.53
N ARG A 125 12.33 -6.49 -6.53
CA ARG A 125 11.67 -5.72 -7.59
C ARG A 125 10.38 -5.08 -7.08
N PRO A 126 10.03 -3.88 -7.57
CA PRO A 126 8.78 -3.22 -7.18
C PRO A 126 7.55 -4.08 -7.49
N THR A 127 6.57 -4.01 -6.61
CA THR A 127 5.27 -4.69 -6.79
C THR A 127 4.50 -4.05 -7.94
N SER A 128 4.01 -4.87 -8.88
CA SER A 128 3.15 -4.38 -9.94
C SER A 128 1.71 -4.16 -9.43
N ARG A 129 0.99 -3.25 -10.11
CA ARG A 129 -0.44 -3.02 -9.83
C ARG A 129 -1.27 -4.30 -9.97
N GLN A 130 -0.95 -5.15 -10.94
CA GLN A 130 -1.65 -6.41 -11.16
C GLN A 130 -1.44 -7.40 -9.99
N GLN A 131 -0.20 -7.51 -9.48
CA GLN A 131 0.10 -8.32 -8.29
C GLN A 131 -0.66 -7.81 -7.06
N SER A 132 -0.67 -6.50 -6.84
CA SER A 132 -1.42 -5.86 -5.75
C SER A 132 -2.92 -6.14 -5.87
N LEU A 133 -3.51 -5.97 -7.06
CA LEU A 133 -4.93 -6.24 -7.30
C LEU A 133 -5.28 -7.70 -7.05
N ARG A 134 -4.46 -8.65 -7.53
CA ARG A 134 -4.66 -10.07 -7.30
C ARG A 134 -4.71 -10.41 -5.81
N ILE A 135 -3.79 -9.90 -5.00
CA ILE A 135 -3.80 -10.15 -3.55
C ILE A 135 -5.03 -9.54 -2.89
N ARG A 136 -5.47 -8.35 -3.31
CA ARG A 136 -6.72 -7.75 -2.80
C ARG A 136 -7.93 -8.62 -3.09
N ASN A 137 -7.99 -9.20 -4.30
CA ASN A 137 -9.08 -10.10 -4.68
C ASN A 137 -9.05 -11.39 -3.85
N HIS A 138 -7.89 -12.00 -3.66
CA HIS A 138 -7.74 -13.16 -2.76
C HIS A 138 -8.17 -12.85 -1.32
N ALA A 139 -7.81 -11.67 -0.80
CA ALA A 139 -8.22 -11.27 0.54
C ALA A 139 -9.74 -11.14 0.67
N ARG A 140 -10.39 -10.51 -0.33
CA ARG A 140 -11.86 -10.38 -0.38
C ARG A 140 -12.56 -11.72 -0.53
N ALA A 141 -12.06 -12.58 -1.43
CA ALA A 141 -12.59 -13.93 -1.64
C ALA A 141 -12.54 -14.77 -0.37
N ALA A 142 -11.39 -14.76 0.33
CA ALA A 142 -11.25 -15.46 1.61
C ALA A 142 -12.21 -14.90 2.67
N GLY A 143 -12.39 -13.58 2.73
CA GLY A 143 -13.37 -12.95 3.61
C GLY A 143 -14.80 -13.38 3.31
N ALA A 144 -15.21 -13.34 2.03
CA ALA A 144 -16.53 -13.76 1.61
C ALA A 144 -16.78 -15.25 1.86
N PHE A 145 -15.77 -16.10 1.67
CA PHE A 145 -15.88 -17.52 1.99
C PHE A 145 -16.10 -17.79 3.48
N LEU A 146 -15.41 -17.05 4.35
CA LEU A 146 -15.65 -17.15 5.80
C LEU A 146 -17.04 -16.64 6.19
N ASP A 147 -17.61 -15.64 5.50
CA ASP A 147 -19.00 -15.20 5.67
C ASP A 147 -19.97 -16.33 5.31
N TRP A 148 -19.72 -16.96 4.16
CA TRP A 148 -20.54 -18.07 3.69
C TRP A 148 -20.50 -19.26 4.65
N LEU A 149 -19.33 -19.67 5.14
CA LEU A 149 -19.20 -20.71 6.16
C LEU A 149 -20.03 -20.37 7.40
N HIS A 150 -19.92 -19.14 7.89
CA HIS A 150 -20.68 -18.68 9.06
C HIS A 150 -22.20 -18.78 8.83
N THR A 151 -22.67 -18.35 7.65
CA THR A 151 -24.11 -18.43 7.28
C THR A 151 -24.62 -19.86 7.23
N HIS A 152 -23.74 -20.83 6.87
CA HIS A 152 -24.09 -22.25 6.79
C HIS A 152 -23.77 -23.03 8.07
N ASN A 153 -23.43 -22.33 9.17
CA ASN A 153 -23.00 -22.94 10.46
C ASN A 153 -21.83 -23.92 10.29
N LEU A 154 -20.92 -23.61 9.36
CA LEU A 154 -19.67 -24.36 9.12
C LEU A 154 -18.46 -23.60 9.65
N THR A 155 -17.42 -24.35 9.97
CA THR A 155 -16.09 -23.81 10.29
C THR A 155 -15.06 -24.37 9.30
N LEU A 156 -13.86 -23.79 9.25
CA LEU A 156 -12.79 -24.32 8.40
C LEU A 156 -12.44 -25.77 8.80
N ASP A 157 -12.49 -26.09 10.09
CA ASP A 157 -12.17 -27.45 10.59
C ASP A 157 -13.26 -28.48 10.24
N THR A 158 -14.51 -28.03 10.12
CA THR A 158 -15.65 -28.89 9.71
C THR A 158 -15.92 -28.88 8.22
N CYS A 159 -15.28 -27.99 7.48
CA CYS A 159 -15.42 -27.87 6.04
C CYS A 159 -14.71 -29.03 5.34
N ARG A 160 -15.48 -29.94 4.74
CA ARG A 160 -14.97 -31.05 3.91
C ARG A 160 -15.00 -30.64 2.44
N GLN A 161 -14.29 -31.35 1.58
CA GLN A 161 -14.17 -31.04 0.15
C GLN A 161 -15.53 -30.93 -0.56
N ALA A 162 -16.56 -31.65 -0.10
CA ALA A 162 -17.92 -31.54 -0.64
C ALA A 162 -18.65 -30.25 -0.26
N ASN A 163 -18.18 -29.47 0.73
CA ASN A 163 -18.83 -28.25 1.16
C ASN A 163 -18.46 -27.03 0.30
N PRO A 164 -17.24 -26.89 -0.25
CA PRO A 164 -16.89 -25.80 -1.16
C PRO A 164 -17.54 -25.86 -2.54
N ASP A 165 -17.99 -27.04 -2.98
CA ASP A 165 -18.59 -27.22 -4.31
C ASP A 165 -19.82 -26.30 -4.53
N PRO A 166 -20.79 -26.17 -3.60
CA PRO A 166 -21.88 -25.20 -3.71
C PRO A 166 -21.37 -23.75 -3.75
N TRP A 167 -20.31 -23.42 -2.99
CA TRP A 167 -19.70 -22.09 -3.03
C TRP A 167 -19.08 -21.78 -4.39
N LEU A 168 -18.38 -22.74 -5.00
CA LEU A 168 -17.70 -22.55 -6.28
C LEU A 168 -18.68 -22.50 -7.47
N THR A 169 -19.88 -23.03 -7.32
CA THR A 169 -20.94 -23.03 -8.34
C THR A 169 -21.98 -21.93 -8.14
N ASP A 170 -21.89 -21.15 -7.06
CA ASP A 170 -22.80 -20.05 -6.77
C ASP A 170 -22.44 -18.82 -7.64
N ASP A 171 -23.30 -18.47 -8.56
CA ASP A 171 -23.15 -17.32 -9.48
C ASP A 171 -23.08 -15.97 -8.76
N SER A 172 -23.48 -15.91 -7.48
CA SER A 172 -23.35 -14.69 -6.66
C SER A 172 -21.92 -14.44 -6.14
N VAL A 173 -21.04 -15.43 -6.24
CA VAL A 173 -19.67 -15.36 -5.75
C VAL A 173 -18.77 -14.63 -6.72
N THR A 174 -18.25 -13.49 -6.31
CA THR A 174 -17.46 -12.58 -7.16
C THR A 174 -16.07 -13.12 -7.53
N TYR A 175 -15.50 -14.07 -6.76
CA TYR A 175 -14.11 -14.55 -6.95
C TYR A 175 -13.98 -16.05 -6.60
N PRO A 176 -14.68 -16.96 -7.30
CA PRO A 176 -14.64 -18.39 -6.93
C PRO A 176 -13.26 -19.03 -7.13
N SER A 177 -12.54 -18.67 -8.19
CA SER A 177 -11.20 -19.21 -8.49
C SER A 177 -10.12 -18.78 -7.49
N GLU A 178 -10.27 -17.62 -6.87
CA GLU A 178 -9.34 -17.12 -5.87
C GLU A 178 -9.53 -17.83 -4.52
N THR A 179 -10.74 -18.31 -4.23
CA THR A 179 -11.05 -19.05 -3.00
C THR A 179 -10.40 -20.43 -2.98
N ALA A 180 -10.25 -21.09 -4.12
CA ALA A 180 -9.58 -22.38 -4.24
C ALA A 180 -8.12 -22.38 -3.73
N ASN A 181 -7.48 -21.23 -3.64
CA ASN A 181 -6.15 -21.09 -3.06
C ASN A 181 -6.16 -20.84 -1.53
N PHE A 182 -7.34 -20.64 -0.95
CA PHE A 182 -7.51 -20.40 0.48
C PHE A 182 -7.88 -21.68 1.24
N ILE A 183 -8.65 -22.55 0.61
CA ILE A 183 -9.06 -23.86 1.12
C ILE A 183 -7.92 -24.85 0.93
#